data_e36cb4aab71d7af8f61e008dc6297794
#
_entry.id   e36cb4aab71d7af8f61e008dc6297794
#
_cell.length_a   1.000
_cell.length_b   1.000
_cell.length_c   1.000
_cell.angle_alpha   90.00
_cell.angle_beta   90.00
_cell.angle_gamma   90.00
#
_symmetry.space_group_name_H-M   'P 1'
#
loop_
_entity.id
_entity.type
_entity.pdbx_description
1 polymer ?
#
loop_
_entity_poly.entity_id
_entity_poly.type
_entity_poly.pdbx_seq_one_letter_code
_entity_poly.pdbx_strand_id
1 'polypeptide(L)'
;MKRRKNLLSIVSIAMMAGILFSSCGSEEVPPNTLTKKEKEEGFVLLFDGESHEGWRGYGKDHFPAAWEVVDGTIKCNGSGRGEAGAEDGGDIIYDKKFSDFHLKLEWKISEGGNSGIFYLGQETPEYDYIWKTAPEMQVLDNEKHPDAKLGENGNRQAGSLYDLIPADPQNAKPVGEWNEVEIICYKGTVVHKMNGKTVLEYHLWTPEWEEMVADSKFPKLNENWADVAKEGYIGLQDHGDDVWFRNIRILEM
;
A
#
# COMPACT_ATOMS: atom_id res chain seq x y z
N MET A 1 -20.03 36.62 -83.57
CA MET A 1 -19.93 37.22 -82.17
C MET A 1 -19.78 36.08 -81.19
N LYS A 2 -18.56 35.81 -80.69
CA LYS A 2 -18.29 34.75 -79.72
C LYS A 2 -18.03 35.46 -78.35
N ARG A 3 -18.91 35.23 -77.39
CA ARG A 3 -18.71 35.68 -75.96
C ARG A 3 -17.75 34.68 -75.27
N ARG A 4 -16.63 35.19 -74.77
CA ARG A 4 -15.74 34.47 -73.89
C ARG A 4 -16.30 34.58 -72.46
N LYS A 5 -16.50 33.43 -71.79
CA LYS A 5 -16.77 33.35 -70.35
C LYS A 5 -15.44 33.22 -69.59
N ASN A 6 -15.17 34.19 -68.74
CA ASN A 6 -14.05 34.12 -67.80
C ASN A 6 -14.47 33.25 -66.62
N LEU A 7 -13.69 32.19 -66.37
CA LEU A 7 -13.81 31.37 -65.19
C LEU A 7 -12.85 31.91 -64.11
N LEU A 8 -13.38 32.50 -63.03
CA LEU A 8 -12.57 32.80 -61.86
C LEU A 8 -12.40 31.52 -61.03
N SER A 9 -11.16 31.11 -60.87
CA SER A 9 -10.76 30.01 -60.00
C SER A 9 -10.57 30.55 -58.59
N ILE A 10 -11.46 30.15 -57.65
CA ILE A 10 -11.32 30.48 -56.21
C ILE A 10 -10.45 29.36 -55.62
N VAL A 11 -9.22 29.74 -55.21
CA VAL A 11 -8.33 28.85 -54.43
C VAL A 11 -8.72 29.00 -52.97
N SER A 12 -9.37 27.97 -52.42
CA SER A 12 -9.64 27.89 -50.99
C SER A 12 -8.41 27.33 -50.29
N ILE A 13 -7.72 28.18 -49.51
CA ILE A 13 -6.63 27.76 -48.62
C ILE A 13 -7.32 27.24 -47.34
N ALA A 14 -7.33 25.91 -47.18
CA ALA A 14 -7.73 25.27 -45.92
C ALA A 14 -6.56 25.38 -44.94
N MET A 15 -6.73 26.29 -43.93
CA MET A 15 -5.83 26.40 -42.81
C MET A 15 -6.10 25.24 -41.85
N MET A 16 -5.28 24.19 -41.92
CA MET A 16 -5.29 23.07 -40.96
C MET A 16 -4.64 23.54 -39.64
N ALA A 17 -5.46 23.96 -38.67
CA ALA A 17 -5.00 24.21 -37.32
C ALA A 17 -4.71 22.85 -36.67
N GLY A 18 -3.43 22.48 -36.62
CA GLY A 18 -2.97 21.32 -35.88
C GLY A 18 -3.15 21.58 -34.37
N ILE A 19 -4.15 20.96 -33.77
CA ILE A 19 -4.31 20.90 -32.33
C ILE A 19 -3.27 19.89 -31.83
N LEU A 20 -2.16 20.39 -31.29
CA LEU A 20 -1.21 19.60 -30.51
C LEU A 20 -1.90 19.21 -29.20
N PHE A 21 -2.48 18.01 -29.15
CA PHE A 21 -2.80 17.38 -27.88
C PHE A 21 -1.47 17.06 -27.18
N SER A 22 -1.08 17.93 -26.25
CA SER A 22 -0.04 17.58 -25.28
C SER A 22 -0.64 16.49 -24.39
N SER A 23 -0.39 15.23 -24.76
CA SER A 23 -0.61 14.09 -23.86
C SER A 23 0.32 14.28 -22.68
N CYS A 24 -0.25 14.64 -21.53
CA CYS A 24 0.44 14.54 -20.25
C CYS A 24 0.54 13.05 -19.91
N GLY A 25 1.39 12.32 -20.64
CA GLY A 25 1.73 10.94 -20.32
C GLY A 25 2.48 10.95 -18.99
N SER A 26 1.99 10.20 -18.02
CA SER A 26 2.81 9.84 -16.86
C SER A 26 4.09 9.20 -17.38
N GLU A 27 5.22 9.67 -16.90
CA GLU A 27 6.52 9.07 -17.20
C GLU A 27 6.50 7.64 -16.63
N GLU A 28 6.39 6.64 -17.50
CA GLU A 28 6.51 5.23 -17.07
C GLU A 28 7.98 4.99 -16.70
N VAL A 29 8.24 4.93 -15.41
CA VAL A 29 9.56 4.55 -14.88
C VAL A 29 9.57 3.05 -14.54
N PRO A 30 10.72 2.36 -14.65
CA PRO A 30 10.85 0.98 -14.21
C PRO A 30 10.43 0.81 -12.74
N PRO A 31 9.93 -0.37 -12.34
CA PRO A 31 9.68 -0.66 -10.93
C PRO A 31 10.91 -0.34 -10.05
N ASN A 32 10.66 0.00 -8.80
CA ASN A 32 11.68 0.38 -7.81
C ASN A 32 12.54 1.58 -8.24
N THR A 33 11.94 2.49 -8.99
CA THR A 33 12.58 3.73 -9.45
C THR A 33 11.68 4.91 -9.09
N LEU A 34 12.27 5.96 -8.50
CA LEU A 34 11.54 7.20 -8.24
C LEU A 34 11.37 8.00 -9.52
N THR A 35 10.17 8.49 -9.77
CA THR A 35 9.91 9.50 -10.79
C THR A 35 10.68 10.78 -10.50
N LYS A 36 10.83 11.64 -11.51
CA LYS A 36 11.46 12.95 -11.32
C LYS A 36 10.72 13.76 -10.24
N LYS A 37 9.39 13.73 -10.27
CA LYS A 37 8.54 14.43 -9.31
C LYS A 37 8.78 13.92 -7.88
N GLU A 38 8.80 12.60 -7.66
CA GLU A 38 9.02 12.02 -6.34
C GLU A 38 10.42 12.37 -5.78
N LYS A 39 11.44 12.41 -6.65
CA LYS A 39 12.78 12.89 -6.25
C LYS A 39 12.77 14.34 -5.82
N GLU A 40 12.05 15.21 -6.55
CA GLU A 40 11.92 16.64 -6.23
C GLU A 40 11.10 16.85 -4.94
N GLU A 41 10.13 15.99 -4.67
CA GLU A 41 9.33 16.00 -3.43
C GLU A 41 10.11 15.44 -2.22
N GLY A 42 11.18 14.69 -2.43
CA GLY A 42 12.02 14.14 -1.37
C GLY A 42 11.70 12.70 -0.98
N PHE A 43 10.95 11.95 -1.81
CA PHE A 43 10.78 10.51 -1.60
C PHE A 43 12.11 9.77 -1.65
N VAL A 44 12.22 8.74 -0.83
CA VAL A 44 13.33 7.78 -0.83
C VAL A 44 12.77 6.36 -1.02
N LEU A 45 13.54 5.50 -1.68
CA LEU A 45 13.21 4.09 -1.78
C LEU A 45 13.49 3.39 -0.45
N LEU A 46 12.56 2.55 0.01
CA LEU A 46 12.77 1.57 1.07
C LEU A 46 13.11 0.19 0.52
N PHE A 47 13.00 0.02 -0.80
CA PHE A 47 13.38 -1.19 -1.51
C PHE A 47 13.87 -0.83 -2.92
N ASP A 48 15.07 -1.29 -3.25
CA ASP A 48 15.77 -1.00 -4.51
C ASP A 48 15.45 -2.00 -5.65
N GLY A 49 14.75 -3.10 -5.33
CA GLY A 49 14.45 -4.18 -6.27
C GLY A 49 15.51 -5.27 -6.34
N GLU A 50 16.65 -5.12 -5.66
CA GLU A 50 17.82 -6.00 -5.76
C GLU A 50 18.20 -6.62 -4.41
N SER A 51 18.03 -5.88 -3.31
CA SER A 51 18.45 -6.29 -1.98
C SER A 51 17.37 -6.07 -0.92
N HIS A 52 17.45 -6.79 0.19
CA HIS A 52 16.61 -6.56 1.37
C HIS A 52 17.23 -5.55 2.35
N GLU A 53 18.18 -4.72 1.92
CA GLU A 53 18.84 -3.75 2.79
C GLU A 53 17.81 -2.86 3.50
N GLY A 54 18.00 -2.69 4.82
CA GLY A 54 17.06 -1.97 5.68
C GLY A 54 15.86 -2.79 6.17
N TRP A 55 15.65 -4.02 5.68
CA TRP A 55 14.58 -4.91 6.13
C TRP A 55 15.11 -6.05 6.99
N ARG A 56 14.41 -6.36 8.08
CA ARG A 56 14.67 -7.50 8.95
C ARG A 56 13.35 -8.08 9.49
N GLY A 57 13.40 -9.25 10.08
CA GLY A 57 12.27 -9.83 10.78
C GLY A 57 11.89 -9.01 12.03
N TYR A 58 10.60 -8.93 12.33
CA TYR A 58 10.11 -8.42 13.60
C TYR A 58 10.63 -9.32 14.75
N GLY A 59 11.24 -8.71 15.75
CA GLY A 59 11.90 -9.44 16.84
C GLY A 59 13.18 -10.20 16.46
N LYS A 60 13.73 -9.97 15.25
CA LYS A 60 14.90 -10.65 14.72
C LYS A 60 15.99 -9.67 14.30
N ASP A 61 17.22 -10.14 14.23
CA ASP A 61 18.39 -9.40 13.75
C ASP A 61 18.78 -9.76 12.30
N HIS A 62 17.95 -10.54 11.61
CA HIS A 62 18.17 -11.01 10.24
C HIS A 62 16.89 -10.94 9.42
N PHE A 63 17.03 -11.05 8.11
CA PHE A 63 15.90 -11.17 7.18
C PHE A 63 15.43 -12.63 7.16
N PRO A 64 14.14 -12.94 7.46
CA PRO A 64 13.67 -14.31 7.63
C PRO A 64 13.68 -15.09 6.32
N ALA A 65 13.98 -16.40 6.39
CA ALA A 65 14.08 -17.26 5.21
C ALA A 65 12.75 -17.49 4.47
N ALA A 66 11.61 -17.21 5.13
CA ALA A 66 10.30 -17.22 4.46
C ALA A 66 10.15 -16.07 3.45
N TRP A 67 10.97 -15.05 3.55
CA TRP A 67 10.98 -13.92 2.64
C TRP A 67 12.15 -14.00 1.68
N GLU A 68 11.95 -13.59 0.44
CA GLU A 68 13.01 -13.54 -0.58
C GLU A 68 12.91 -12.27 -1.43
N VAL A 69 14.05 -11.85 -1.98
CA VAL A 69 14.08 -10.84 -3.04
C VAL A 69 14.17 -11.57 -4.37
N VAL A 70 13.14 -11.46 -5.17
CA VAL A 70 13.01 -12.16 -6.45
C VAL A 70 12.26 -11.29 -7.47
N ASP A 71 12.74 -11.25 -8.70
CA ASP A 71 12.11 -10.54 -9.82
C ASP A 71 11.73 -9.08 -9.51
N GLY A 72 12.60 -8.36 -8.76
CA GLY A 72 12.37 -6.99 -8.35
C GLY A 72 11.28 -6.83 -7.29
N THR A 73 11.00 -7.85 -6.50
CA THR A 73 10.01 -7.83 -5.43
C THR A 73 10.58 -8.35 -4.12
N ILE A 74 10.03 -7.89 -2.99
CA ILE A 74 10.09 -8.62 -1.72
C ILE A 74 8.88 -9.56 -1.71
N LYS A 75 9.13 -10.86 -1.63
CA LYS A 75 8.11 -11.90 -1.64
C LYS A 75 8.09 -12.67 -0.33
N CYS A 76 6.93 -12.84 0.26
CA CYS A 76 6.69 -13.86 1.27
C CYS A 76 6.35 -15.18 0.58
N ASN A 77 7.05 -16.24 0.90
CA ASN A 77 6.76 -17.61 0.44
C ASN A 77 5.78 -18.24 1.44
N GLY A 78 4.54 -18.36 1.04
CA GLY A 78 3.47 -18.87 1.88
C GLY A 78 3.75 -20.28 2.38
N SER A 79 3.67 -20.47 3.69
CA SER A 79 3.84 -21.80 4.32
C SER A 79 2.58 -22.67 4.23
N GLY A 80 1.42 -22.04 3.95
CA GLY A 80 0.09 -22.67 4.04
C GLY A 80 -0.33 -23.04 5.47
N ARG A 81 0.38 -22.53 6.49
CA ARG A 81 0.16 -22.87 7.91
C ARG A 81 -0.37 -21.72 8.75
N GLY A 82 -0.79 -20.63 8.09
CA GLY A 82 -1.21 -19.41 8.77
C GLY A 82 -0.04 -18.53 9.18
N GLU A 83 -0.34 -17.55 10.02
CA GLU A 83 0.58 -16.49 10.43
C GLU A 83 1.90 -17.03 10.99
N ALA A 84 3.02 -16.51 10.48
CA ALA A 84 4.37 -16.91 10.84
C ALA A 84 4.62 -18.43 10.81
N GLY A 85 3.86 -19.19 10.03
CA GLY A 85 3.87 -20.65 10.06
C GLY A 85 5.09 -21.33 9.42
N ALA A 86 5.98 -20.59 8.76
CA ALA A 86 7.24 -21.11 8.26
C ALA A 86 8.27 -21.32 9.40
N GLU A 87 9.27 -22.16 9.21
CA GLU A 87 10.31 -22.44 10.23
C GLU A 87 11.09 -21.17 10.63
N ASP A 88 11.40 -20.31 9.64
CA ASP A 88 11.94 -18.96 9.85
C ASP A 88 11.04 -17.96 9.12
N GLY A 89 9.80 -17.86 9.59
CA GLY A 89 8.75 -16.96 9.10
C GLY A 89 8.59 -15.74 9.98
N GLY A 90 7.46 -15.07 9.82
CA GLY A 90 7.03 -13.90 10.58
C GLY A 90 7.17 -12.61 9.81
N ASP A 91 6.56 -11.58 10.37
CA ASP A 91 6.52 -10.25 9.77
C ASP A 91 7.91 -9.67 9.57
N ILE A 92 8.08 -8.86 8.53
CA ILE A 92 9.30 -8.05 8.35
C ILE A 92 9.00 -6.59 8.63
N ILE A 93 10.02 -5.87 9.11
CA ILE A 93 9.97 -4.43 9.35
C ILE A 93 11.12 -3.73 8.65
N TYR A 94 10.89 -2.49 8.23
CA TYR A 94 11.99 -1.62 7.84
C TYR A 94 12.66 -1.07 9.09
N ASP A 95 13.98 -1.23 9.24
CA ASP A 95 14.73 -0.98 10.48
C ASP A 95 14.99 0.50 10.75
N LYS A 96 13.92 1.30 10.56
CA LYS A 96 13.84 2.72 10.91
C LYS A 96 12.40 3.04 11.31
N LYS A 97 12.24 3.87 12.33
CA LYS A 97 10.93 4.38 12.73
C LYS A 97 10.58 5.65 11.97
N PHE A 98 9.28 5.83 11.74
CA PHE A 98 8.68 6.99 11.08
C PHE A 98 7.54 7.55 11.92
N SER A 99 7.35 8.87 11.89
CA SER A 99 6.24 9.56 12.58
C SER A 99 5.22 10.13 11.61
N ASP A 100 5.59 11.18 10.90
CA ASP A 100 4.79 11.79 9.84
C ASP A 100 5.38 11.38 8.49
N PHE A 101 4.58 10.73 7.64
CA PHE A 101 5.08 10.15 6.40
C PHE A 101 4.01 10.00 5.33
N HIS A 102 4.47 9.87 4.09
CA HIS A 102 3.69 9.41 2.95
C HIS A 102 4.37 8.16 2.38
N LEU A 103 3.84 6.99 2.72
CA LEU A 103 4.29 5.68 2.20
C LEU A 103 3.52 5.37 0.93
N LYS A 104 4.22 4.88 -0.08
CA LYS A 104 3.65 4.31 -1.32
C LYS A 104 4.28 2.97 -1.59
N LEU A 105 3.48 2.02 -2.02
CA LEU A 105 3.97 0.72 -2.48
C LEU A 105 2.95 0.04 -3.38
N GLU A 106 3.37 -1.06 -4.00
CA GLU A 106 2.48 -1.95 -4.74
C GLU A 106 2.53 -3.35 -4.14
N TRP A 107 1.36 -3.99 -4.11
CA TRP A 107 1.23 -5.37 -3.67
C TRP A 107 0.47 -6.24 -4.69
N LYS A 108 0.79 -7.51 -4.70
CA LYS A 108 0.11 -8.56 -5.45
C LYS A 108 0.00 -9.78 -4.55
N ILE A 109 -1.13 -10.50 -4.62
CA ILE A 109 -1.39 -11.62 -3.72
C ILE A 109 -1.84 -12.86 -4.51
N SER A 110 -1.59 -14.04 -3.93
CA SER A 110 -2.06 -15.32 -4.43
C SER A 110 -3.56 -15.53 -4.18
N GLU A 111 -4.12 -16.54 -4.84
CA GLU A 111 -5.52 -16.94 -4.63
C GLU A 111 -5.75 -17.38 -3.18
N GLY A 112 -6.78 -16.80 -2.56
CA GLY A 112 -7.11 -17.02 -1.16
C GLY A 112 -6.09 -16.44 -0.17
N GLY A 113 -5.19 -15.56 -0.62
CA GLY A 113 -4.12 -15.04 0.21
C GLY A 113 -4.54 -13.92 1.15
N ASN A 114 -3.76 -13.79 2.23
CA ASN A 114 -3.87 -12.77 3.27
C ASN A 114 -2.49 -12.22 3.61
N SER A 115 -2.40 -10.93 3.83
CA SER A 115 -1.24 -10.18 4.30
C SER A 115 -1.68 -8.81 4.80
N GLY A 116 -0.75 -7.97 5.26
CA GLY A 116 -1.03 -6.63 5.78
C GLY A 116 0.16 -5.68 5.63
N ILE A 117 -0.13 -4.39 5.64
CA ILE A 117 0.86 -3.33 5.70
C ILE A 117 0.67 -2.60 7.01
N PHE A 118 1.64 -2.76 7.92
CA PHE A 118 1.64 -2.15 9.24
C PHE A 118 2.36 -0.81 9.23
N TYR A 119 1.93 0.08 10.12
CA TYR A 119 2.60 1.37 10.33
C TYR A 119 2.49 1.80 11.79
N LEU A 120 3.44 2.61 12.23
CA LEU A 120 3.61 3.05 13.62
C LEU A 120 3.77 1.90 14.61
N GLY A 121 4.11 0.69 14.14
CA GLY A 121 4.27 -0.50 14.95
C GLY A 121 5.44 -0.37 15.93
N GLN A 122 5.29 -1.00 17.10
CA GLN A 122 6.34 -1.08 18.11
C GLN A 122 6.87 -2.49 18.22
N GLU A 123 8.18 -2.61 18.29
CA GLU A 123 8.85 -3.85 18.63
C GLU A 123 9.13 -3.85 20.13
N THR A 124 8.50 -4.77 20.83
CA THR A 124 8.64 -4.92 22.28
C THR A 124 8.77 -6.39 22.64
N PRO A 125 9.48 -6.75 23.72
CA PRO A 125 9.60 -8.15 24.17
C PRO A 125 8.27 -8.79 24.61
N GLU A 126 7.23 -7.97 24.78
CA GLU A 126 5.92 -8.38 25.27
C GLU A 126 5.06 -9.00 24.17
N TYR A 127 5.29 -8.62 22.90
CA TYR A 127 4.47 -9.04 21.77
C TYR A 127 5.29 -9.70 20.67
N ASP A 128 4.85 -10.88 20.24
CA ASP A 128 5.50 -11.67 19.19
C ASP A 128 5.16 -11.18 17.77
N TYR A 129 4.15 -10.29 17.63
CA TYR A 129 3.63 -9.83 16.35
C TYR A 129 3.42 -8.32 16.36
N ILE A 130 3.77 -7.67 15.26
CA ILE A 130 3.66 -6.22 15.10
C ILE A 130 2.19 -5.72 15.17
N TRP A 131 1.23 -6.49 14.70
CA TRP A 131 -0.19 -6.13 14.70
C TRP A 131 -0.80 -5.95 16.09
N LYS A 132 -0.10 -6.38 17.13
CA LYS A 132 -0.52 -6.12 18.52
C LYS A 132 -0.32 -4.67 18.96
N THR A 133 0.43 -3.87 18.17
CA THR A 133 0.74 -2.48 18.47
C THR A 133 0.53 -1.54 17.29
N ALA A 134 0.20 -2.06 16.13
CA ALA A 134 0.18 -1.32 14.86
C ALA A 134 -1.21 -1.33 14.20
N PRO A 135 -1.68 -0.20 13.69
CA PRO A 135 -2.71 -0.18 12.67
C PRO A 135 -2.25 -0.91 11.40
N GLU A 136 -3.21 -1.48 10.68
CA GLU A 136 -2.96 -2.30 9.50
C GLU A 136 -3.83 -1.86 8.32
N MET A 137 -3.20 -1.63 7.17
CA MET A 137 -3.88 -1.60 5.90
C MET A 137 -3.94 -3.02 5.34
N GLN A 138 -5.15 -3.57 5.23
CA GLN A 138 -5.37 -4.95 4.84
C GLN A 138 -4.96 -5.23 3.40
N VAL A 139 -4.30 -6.38 3.18
CA VAL A 139 -3.96 -6.96 1.88
C VAL A 139 -4.61 -8.33 1.78
N LEU A 140 -5.61 -8.50 0.89
CA LEU A 140 -6.46 -9.69 0.89
C LEU A 140 -6.99 -10.03 -0.50
N ASP A 141 -7.16 -11.35 -0.76
CA ASP A 141 -8.07 -11.82 -1.78
C ASP A 141 -9.53 -11.72 -1.28
N ASN A 142 -10.20 -10.64 -1.66
CA ASN A 142 -11.57 -10.36 -1.22
C ASN A 142 -12.61 -11.41 -1.67
N GLU A 143 -12.31 -12.19 -2.71
CA GLU A 143 -13.26 -13.16 -3.25
C GLU A 143 -13.17 -14.51 -2.53
N LYS A 144 -11.95 -14.98 -2.25
CA LYS A 144 -11.71 -16.36 -1.79
C LYS A 144 -11.25 -16.47 -0.36
N HIS A 145 -10.55 -15.48 0.19
CA HIS A 145 -10.14 -15.57 1.58
C HIS A 145 -11.35 -15.47 2.53
N PRO A 146 -11.49 -16.38 3.51
CA PRO A 146 -12.66 -16.41 4.39
C PRO A 146 -12.81 -15.14 5.24
N ASP A 147 -11.72 -14.47 5.59
CA ASP A 147 -11.74 -13.25 6.42
C ASP A 147 -12.47 -12.07 5.75
N ALA A 148 -12.51 -12.03 4.41
CA ALA A 148 -13.27 -11.02 3.66
C ALA A 148 -14.76 -10.98 3.99
N LYS A 149 -15.31 -12.08 4.52
CA LYS A 149 -16.72 -12.26 4.88
C LYS A 149 -16.98 -12.10 6.38
N LEU A 150 -15.92 -11.90 7.15
CA LEU A 150 -15.96 -11.67 8.58
C LEU A 150 -15.93 -10.16 8.86
N GLY A 151 -16.05 -9.80 10.15
CA GLY A 151 -16.12 -8.40 10.56
C GLY A 151 -17.45 -7.75 10.18
N GLU A 152 -17.44 -6.44 10.01
CA GLU A 152 -18.62 -5.63 9.74
C GLU A 152 -18.43 -4.77 8.49
N ASN A 153 -19.43 -4.73 7.61
CA ASN A 153 -19.48 -3.87 6.42
C ASN A 153 -18.23 -3.99 5.50
N GLY A 154 -17.50 -5.14 5.54
CA GLY A 154 -16.30 -5.35 4.73
C GLY A 154 -15.03 -4.75 5.32
N ASN A 155 -14.99 -4.42 6.61
CA ASN A 155 -13.83 -3.82 7.27
C ASN A 155 -12.61 -4.76 7.40
N ARG A 156 -12.68 -5.98 6.83
CA ARG A 156 -11.55 -6.91 6.69
C ARG A 156 -11.16 -7.15 5.24
N GLN A 157 -11.74 -6.40 4.30
CA GLN A 157 -11.36 -6.45 2.89
C GLN A 157 -10.11 -5.59 2.61
N ALA A 158 -9.45 -5.85 1.48
CA ALA A 158 -8.25 -5.13 1.07
C ALA A 158 -8.44 -3.60 1.11
N GLY A 159 -7.43 -2.88 1.58
CA GLY A 159 -7.43 -1.42 1.71
C GLY A 159 -8.09 -0.88 2.99
N SER A 160 -8.86 -1.70 3.72
CA SER A 160 -9.49 -1.33 4.99
C SER A 160 -8.43 -1.04 6.07
N LEU A 161 -8.79 -0.21 7.04
CA LEU A 161 -8.16 -0.29 8.35
C LEU A 161 -8.72 -1.55 9.01
N TYR A 162 -7.90 -2.60 9.08
CA TYR A 162 -8.31 -3.95 9.41
C TYR A 162 -9.18 -4.01 10.67
N ASP A 163 -10.36 -4.66 10.52
CA ASP A 163 -11.35 -4.89 11.58
C ASP A 163 -11.97 -3.62 12.20
N LEU A 164 -11.66 -2.42 11.67
CA LEU A 164 -12.15 -1.13 12.16
C LEU A 164 -12.94 -0.37 11.08
N ILE A 165 -12.29 0.09 10.02
CA ILE A 165 -12.92 0.95 9.00
C ILE A 165 -12.85 0.26 7.63
N PRO A 166 -14.00 0.03 6.96
CA PRO A 166 -14.00 -0.54 5.61
C PRO A 166 -13.43 0.43 4.57
N ALA A 167 -12.76 -0.12 3.56
CA ALA A 167 -12.38 0.64 2.37
C ALA A 167 -13.60 0.97 1.51
N ASP A 168 -13.88 2.25 1.28
CA ASP A 168 -14.95 2.73 0.42
C ASP A 168 -14.45 3.90 -0.48
N PRO A 169 -14.46 3.76 -1.81
CA PRO A 169 -14.92 2.58 -2.57
C PRO A 169 -13.95 1.40 -2.45
N GLN A 170 -14.50 0.18 -2.38
CA GLN A 170 -13.69 -1.02 -2.55
C GLN A 170 -13.27 -1.12 -4.02
N ASN A 171 -11.96 -1.02 -4.29
CA ASN A 171 -11.41 -0.97 -5.64
C ASN A 171 -10.16 -1.84 -5.83
N ALA A 172 -9.98 -2.87 -4.97
CA ALA A 172 -8.93 -3.85 -5.14
C ALA A 172 -9.06 -4.54 -6.49
N LYS A 173 -7.92 -4.71 -7.16
CA LYS A 173 -7.83 -5.47 -8.41
C LYS A 173 -7.84 -6.97 -8.13
N PRO A 174 -8.20 -7.80 -9.11
CA PRO A 174 -8.20 -9.25 -8.98
C PRO A 174 -6.85 -9.83 -8.55
N VAL A 175 -6.90 -11.04 -7.98
CA VAL A 175 -5.72 -11.85 -7.66
C VAL A 175 -4.73 -11.91 -8.82
N GLY A 176 -3.46 -11.76 -8.52
CA GLY A 176 -2.37 -11.77 -9.51
C GLY A 176 -2.11 -10.42 -10.18
N GLU A 177 -2.96 -9.42 -9.96
CA GLU A 177 -2.74 -8.05 -10.44
C GLU A 177 -2.08 -7.18 -9.35
N TRP A 178 -1.30 -6.18 -9.79
CA TRP A 178 -0.67 -5.22 -8.91
C TRP A 178 -1.66 -4.15 -8.45
N ASN A 179 -1.82 -4.02 -7.14
CA ASN A 179 -2.55 -2.93 -6.49
C ASN A 179 -1.55 -1.87 -6.01
N GLU A 180 -1.76 -0.63 -6.38
CA GLU A 180 -1.02 0.51 -5.86
C GLU A 180 -1.72 1.05 -4.62
N VAL A 181 -0.96 1.27 -3.54
CA VAL A 181 -1.50 1.84 -2.30
C VAL A 181 -0.63 2.96 -1.76
N GLU A 182 -1.28 3.87 -1.04
CA GLU A 182 -0.63 4.95 -0.32
C GLU A 182 -1.20 4.99 1.11
N ILE A 183 -0.30 5.18 2.08
CA ILE A 183 -0.65 5.47 3.48
C ILE A 183 -0.03 6.82 3.82
N ILE A 184 -0.86 7.81 4.10
CA ILE A 184 -0.42 9.13 4.52
C ILE A 184 -0.73 9.26 5.99
N CYS A 185 0.29 9.45 6.82
CA CYS A 185 0.16 9.71 8.24
C CYS A 185 0.76 11.09 8.53
N TYR A 186 -0.07 12.03 8.98
CA TYR A 186 0.38 13.38 9.28
C TYR A 186 -0.34 13.93 10.50
N LYS A 187 0.38 14.15 11.59
CA LYS A 187 -0.14 14.67 12.87
C LYS A 187 -1.37 13.93 13.36
N GLY A 188 -1.36 12.60 13.22
CA GLY A 188 -2.45 11.72 13.65
C GLY A 188 -3.57 11.54 12.63
N THR A 189 -3.66 12.35 11.60
CA THR A 189 -4.55 12.06 10.47
C THR A 189 -3.92 10.97 9.61
N VAL A 190 -4.67 9.91 9.35
CA VAL A 190 -4.25 8.80 8.49
C VAL A 190 -5.23 8.67 7.33
N VAL A 191 -4.68 8.58 6.12
CA VAL A 191 -5.44 8.37 4.88
C VAL A 191 -4.93 7.12 4.19
N HIS A 192 -5.83 6.18 3.89
CA HIS A 192 -5.53 5.09 2.97
C HIS A 192 -6.02 5.43 1.56
N LYS A 193 -5.14 5.20 0.58
CA LYS A 193 -5.52 5.27 -0.82
C LYS A 193 -5.18 3.94 -1.49
N MET A 194 -6.05 3.51 -2.39
CA MET A 194 -5.85 2.30 -3.18
C MET A 194 -6.26 2.57 -4.64
N ASN A 195 -5.38 2.18 -5.57
CA ASN A 195 -5.57 2.36 -7.01
C ASN A 195 -6.02 3.77 -7.40
N GLY A 196 -5.32 4.78 -6.84
CA GLY A 196 -5.52 6.19 -7.13
C GLY A 196 -6.72 6.86 -6.43
N LYS A 197 -7.46 6.14 -5.57
CA LYS A 197 -8.61 6.70 -4.83
C LYS A 197 -8.36 6.67 -3.33
N THR A 198 -8.74 7.71 -2.61
CA THR A 198 -8.90 7.68 -1.16
C THR A 198 -10.02 6.71 -0.83
N VAL A 199 -9.74 5.73 0.03
CA VAL A 199 -10.68 4.68 0.43
C VAL A 199 -11.12 4.81 1.87
N LEU A 200 -10.33 5.47 2.73
CA LEU A 200 -10.71 5.87 4.08
C LEU A 200 -9.80 6.97 4.62
N GLU A 201 -10.27 7.66 5.64
CA GLU A 201 -9.53 8.61 6.46
C GLU A 201 -9.99 8.48 7.91
N TYR A 202 -9.06 8.61 8.85
CA TYR A 202 -9.35 8.62 10.28
C TYR A 202 -8.30 9.41 11.07
N HIS A 203 -8.57 9.63 12.36
CA HIS A 203 -7.72 10.44 13.23
C HIS A 203 -7.32 9.63 14.46
N LEU A 204 -6.04 9.31 14.58
CA LEU A 204 -5.44 8.70 15.77
C LEU A 204 -5.51 9.65 16.98
N TRP A 205 -5.49 9.09 18.18
CA TRP A 205 -5.37 9.81 19.45
C TRP A 205 -6.54 10.76 19.72
N THR A 206 -7.72 10.46 19.21
CA THR A 206 -8.97 11.18 19.44
C THR A 206 -9.93 10.33 20.27
N PRO A 207 -10.92 10.93 20.96
CA PRO A 207 -11.96 10.15 21.63
C PRO A 207 -12.70 9.19 20.70
N GLU A 208 -12.94 9.60 19.45
CA GLU A 208 -13.60 8.76 18.44
C GLU A 208 -12.75 7.53 18.05
N TRP A 209 -11.42 7.70 18.02
CA TRP A 209 -10.48 6.60 17.85
C TRP A 209 -10.55 5.62 19.02
N GLU A 210 -10.47 6.12 20.25
CA GLU A 210 -10.52 5.31 21.46
C GLU A 210 -11.84 4.51 21.56
N GLU A 211 -12.99 5.16 21.26
CA GLU A 211 -14.31 4.52 21.25
C GLU A 211 -14.38 3.41 20.20
N MET A 212 -13.93 3.69 18.96
CA MET A 212 -13.91 2.71 17.87
C MET A 212 -13.06 1.48 18.21
N VAL A 213 -11.88 1.69 18.79
CA VAL A 213 -11.01 0.59 19.23
C VAL A 213 -11.64 -0.19 20.37
N ALA A 214 -12.26 0.49 21.36
CA ALA A 214 -12.90 -0.14 22.50
C ALA A 214 -14.04 -1.10 22.09
N ASP A 215 -14.75 -0.79 21.01
CA ASP A 215 -15.83 -1.60 20.45
C ASP A 215 -15.33 -2.76 19.57
N SER A 216 -14.03 -2.85 19.32
CA SER A 216 -13.39 -3.86 18.49
C SER A 216 -12.88 -5.08 19.27
N LYS A 217 -12.20 -5.99 18.55
CA LYS A 217 -11.52 -7.13 19.18
C LYS A 217 -10.18 -6.77 19.84
N PHE A 218 -9.57 -5.63 19.48
CA PHE A 218 -8.19 -5.31 19.82
C PHE A 218 -7.89 -5.17 21.30
N PRO A 219 -8.77 -4.61 22.17
CA PRO A 219 -8.51 -4.53 23.60
C PRO A 219 -8.35 -5.90 24.29
N LYS A 220 -8.91 -6.97 23.70
CA LYS A 220 -8.70 -8.34 24.19
C LYS A 220 -7.33 -8.92 23.85
N LEU A 221 -6.65 -8.33 22.87
CA LEU A 221 -5.33 -8.75 22.36
C LEU A 221 -4.21 -7.92 22.99
N ASN A 222 -4.46 -6.64 23.20
CA ASN A 222 -3.62 -5.69 23.90
C ASN A 222 -4.55 -4.61 24.50
N GLU A 223 -4.62 -4.51 25.82
CA GLU A 223 -5.49 -3.54 26.51
C GLU A 223 -5.17 -2.09 26.14
N ASN A 224 -3.91 -1.81 25.74
CA ASN A 224 -3.43 -0.50 25.35
C ASN A 224 -3.35 -0.33 23.80
N TRP A 225 -4.04 -1.16 23.01
CA TRP A 225 -3.93 -1.11 21.56
C TRP A 225 -4.31 0.24 20.95
N ALA A 226 -5.22 0.99 21.60
CA ALA A 226 -5.59 2.34 21.17
C ALA A 226 -4.45 3.36 21.31
N ASP A 227 -3.47 3.10 22.18
CA ASP A 227 -2.30 3.96 22.42
C ASP A 227 -1.24 3.77 21.33
N VAL A 228 -1.64 3.97 20.08
CA VAL A 228 -0.71 3.89 18.94
C VAL A 228 0.44 4.86 19.15
N ALA A 229 1.66 4.38 18.99
CA ALA A 229 2.85 5.20 19.14
C ALA A 229 2.89 6.33 18.09
N LYS A 230 3.50 7.47 18.44
CA LYS A 230 3.66 8.60 17.52
C LYS A 230 4.77 8.42 16.52
N GLU A 231 5.62 7.44 16.73
CA GLU A 231 6.73 7.03 15.88
C GLU A 231 6.84 5.50 15.93
N GLY A 232 6.94 4.85 14.79
CA GLY A 232 7.01 3.39 14.74
C GLY A 232 7.48 2.85 13.41
N TYR A 233 7.61 1.53 13.36
CA TYR A 233 8.08 0.80 12.18
C TYR A 233 6.98 0.66 11.13
N ILE A 234 7.41 0.60 9.86
CA ILE A 234 6.63 0.08 8.75
C ILE A 234 6.88 -1.43 8.68
N GLY A 235 5.83 -2.22 8.55
CA GLY A 235 5.94 -3.68 8.47
C GLY A 235 5.11 -4.29 7.35
N LEU A 236 5.51 -5.51 6.96
CA LEU A 236 4.80 -6.35 5.98
C LEU A 236 4.52 -7.70 6.61
N GLN A 237 3.26 -8.19 6.49
CA GLN A 237 2.80 -9.37 7.20
C GLN A 237 3.12 -10.67 6.47
N ASP A 238 3.60 -11.67 7.22
CA ASP A 238 3.59 -13.09 6.88
C ASP A 238 2.35 -13.75 7.49
N HIS A 239 1.29 -13.88 6.70
CA HIS A 239 0.08 -14.62 7.12
C HIS A 239 0.05 -16.05 6.60
N GLY A 240 1.16 -16.53 6.02
CA GLY A 240 1.31 -17.90 5.51
C GLY A 240 0.90 -18.07 4.05
N ASP A 241 0.68 -17.00 3.32
CA ASP A 241 0.29 -16.98 1.92
C ASP A 241 1.34 -16.27 1.06
N ASP A 242 1.38 -16.60 -0.24
CA ASP A 242 2.27 -15.92 -1.18
C ASP A 242 1.78 -14.49 -1.43
N VAL A 243 2.64 -13.51 -1.14
CA VAL A 243 2.42 -12.09 -1.40
C VAL A 243 3.70 -11.45 -1.92
N TRP A 244 3.56 -10.49 -2.81
CA TRP A 244 4.67 -9.75 -3.43
C TRP A 244 4.49 -8.27 -3.20
N PHE A 245 5.57 -7.59 -2.81
CA PHE A 245 5.66 -6.15 -2.65
C PHE A 245 6.75 -5.56 -3.52
N ARG A 246 6.52 -4.38 -4.08
CA ARG A 246 7.50 -3.62 -4.85
C ARG A 246 7.20 -2.12 -4.80
N ASN A 247 8.07 -1.31 -5.41
CA ASN A 247 7.89 0.14 -5.47
C ASN A 247 7.70 0.77 -4.08
N ILE A 248 8.36 0.21 -3.05
CA ILE A 248 8.23 0.68 -1.67
C ILE A 248 9.06 1.95 -1.51
N ARG A 249 8.40 3.06 -1.29
CA ARG A 249 9.02 4.38 -1.16
C ARG A 249 8.28 5.26 -0.15
N ILE A 250 9.01 6.13 0.51
CA ILE A 250 8.48 6.96 1.59
C ILE A 250 8.98 8.41 1.47
N LEU A 251 8.14 9.34 1.86
CA LEU A 251 8.46 10.74 2.12
C LEU A 251 8.25 10.99 3.61
N GLU A 252 9.28 11.41 4.32
CA GLU A 252 9.16 11.93 5.69
C GLU A 252 8.70 13.39 5.65
N MET A 253 7.70 13.76 6.48
CA MET A 253 7.05 15.08 6.46
C MET A 253 7.30 15.87 7.74
#